data_40f588eea8e47d9b69e23dcb757f81bf
#
_entry.id   40f588eea8e47d9b69e23dcb757f81bf
#
_cell.length_a   1.000
_cell.length_b   1.000
_cell.length_c   1.000
_cell.angle_alpha   90.00
_cell.angle_beta   90.00
_cell.angle_gamma   90.00
#
_symmetry.space_group_name_H-M   'P 1'
#
loop_
_entity.id
_entity.type
_entity.pdbx_description
1 polymer ?
#
loop_
_entity_poly.entity_id
_entity_poly.type
_entity_poly.pdbx_seq_one_letter_code
_entity_poly.pdbx_strand_id
1 'polypeptide(L)'
;MKVAQALMQQDLSHVAMSINSKTAGDVERALGKDTLSLDDFMALISPAGALYLEAMAYRAKAMTRHRFGNTMQLFVPLYLSNLCANECTYCGFTMSNKIKRKTLSISEVLTEIEAIKDLGFSQVLLVTGEHETKVGMEYFEQTLSAVREKVSYLMMEVQPLKREQYETLKHLGLDAVLVYQETYSPQHYANYHTRGKKQDFLWRLEASDRIGKAGIDKIGIGALLGLGDWRVDSTMTALHGKLIQQNYWQSRVSIAFPRLRSCEGNSTGGNALTNSKLPNERDLLQLICAHRIFNPQAELSLSTRESAVFRDGVMPLGITSMSAASQTQPGGYSAPSKALNQFDIDDNRSVSDVVSALLMD
;
A
#
# COMPACT_ATOMS: atom_id res chain seq x y z
N MET A 1 15.25 -14.23 13.60
CA MET A 1 14.78 -14.97 12.38
C MET A 1 14.44 -13.91 11.33
N LYS A 2 14.78 -14.13 10.05
CA LYS A 2 14.43 -13.19 8.97
C LYS A 2 12.90 -13.08 8.85
N VAL A 3 12.40 -11.89 8.54
CA VAL A 3 10.94 -11.63 8.42
C VAL A 3 10.28 -12.57 7.43
N ALA A 4 10.84 -12.70 6.22
CA ALA A 4 10.32 -13.58 5.18
C ALA A 4 10.28 -15.06 5.63
N GLN A 5 11.31 -15.53 6.35
CA GLN A 5 11.35 -16.91 6.86
C GLN A 5 10.22 -17.19 7.85
N ALA A 6 9.93 -16.25 8.76
CA ALA A 6 8.83 -16.39 9.72
C ALA A 6 7.45 -16.41 9.05
N LEU A 7 7.29 -15.61 7.99
CA LEU A 7 6.05 -15.59 7.18
C LEU A 7 5.86 -16.91 6.41
N MET A 8 6.91 -17.44 5.83
CA MET A 8 6.85 -18.71 5.07
C MET A 8 6.58 -19.95 5.94
N GLN A 9 6.78 -19.86 7.25
CA GLN A 9 6.44 -20.95 8.19
C GLN A 9 4.95 -20.99 8.55
N GLN A 10 4.16 -20.00 8.13
CA GLN A 10 2.73 -19.98 8.44
C GLN A 10 1.96 -20.92 7.49
N ASP A 11 1.13 -21.79 8.06
CA ASP A 11 0.16 -22.57 7.32
C ASP A 11 -1.09 -21.73 7.04
N LEU A 12 -1.24 -21.26 5.80
CA LEU A 12 -2.34 -20.38 5.40
C LEU A 12 -3.71 -21.06 5.50
N SER A 13 -3.77 -22.40 5.34
CA SER A 13 -5.01 -23.15 5.52
C SER A 13 -5.42 -23.19 6.97
N HIS A 14 -4.46 -23.36 7.89
CA HIS A 14 -4.69 -23.27 9.32
C HIS A 14 -5.12 -21.85 9.74
N VAL A 15 -4.48 -20.80 9.17
CA VAL A 15 -4.90 -19.40 9.39
C VAL A 15 -6.35 -19.19 8.97
N ALA A 16 -6.74 -19.66 7.78
CA ALA A 16 -8.11 -19.55 7.28
C ALA A 16 -9.12 -20.29 8.20
N MET A 17 -8.80 -21.51 8.63
CA MET A 17 -9.64 -22.26 9.59
C MET A 17 -9.77 -21.54 10.93
N SER A 18 -8.66 -21.05 11.48
CA SER A 18 -8.66 -20.26 12.74
C SER A 18 -9.56 -19.05 12.65
N ILE A 19 -9.48 -18.27 11.56
CA ILE A 19 -10.33 -17.09 11.37
C ILE A 19 -11.81 -17.46 11.34
N ASN A 20 -12.17 -18.53 10.59
CA ASN A 20 -13.56 -18.93 10.41
C ASN A 20 -14.16 -19.62 11.65
N SER A 21 -13.33 -20.15 12.55
CA SER A 21 -13.78 -20.75 13.81
C SER A 21 -13.97 -19.78 14.95
N LYS A 22 -13.59 -18.50 14.79
CA LYS A 22 -13.73 -17.48 15.85
C LYS A 22 -15.18 -17.21 16.21
N THR A 23 -15.42 -17.06 17.50
CA THR A 23 -16.73 -16.83 18.11
C THR A 23 -16.86 -15.39 18.61
N ALA A 24 -18.08 -14.99 18.97
CA ALA A 24 -18.36 -13.72 19.64
C ALA A 24 -17.51 -13.54 20.91
N GLY A 25 -17.37 -14.57 21.74
CA GLY A 25 -16.56 -14.54 22.94
C GLY A 25 -15.06 -14.33 22.67
N ASP A 26 -14.53 -14.78 21.51
CA ASP A 26 -13.16 -14.48 21.12
C ASP A 26 -12.98 -13.00 20.76
N VAL A 27 -13.97 -12.42 20.08
CA VAL A 27 -13.97 -10.99 19.74
C VAL A 27 -14.04 -10.11 20.98
N GLU A 28 -14.93 -10.46 21.92
CA GLU A 28 -15.09 -9.73 23.18
C GLU A 28 -13.80 -9.77 24.01
N ARG A 29 -13.16 -10.95 24.11
CA ARG A 29 -11.85 -11.07 24.77
C ARG A 29 -10.78 -10.23 24.08
N ALA A 30 -10.73 -10.23 22.74
CA ALA A 30 -9.79 -9.40 21.98
C ALA A 30 -10.02 -7.89 22.23
N LEU A 31 -11.29 -7.46 22.24
CA LEU A 31 -11.65 -6.07 22.53
C LEU A 31 -11.37 -5.66 23.97
N GLY A 32 -11.27 -6.59 24.91
CA GLY A 32 -10.94 -6.32 26.33
C GLY A 32 -9.43 -6.22 26.61
N LYS A 33 -8.54 -6.54 25.67
CA LYS A 33 -7.07 -6.56 25.87
C LYS A 33 -6.41 -5.26 25.48
N ASP A 34 -5.39 -4.84 26.20
CA ASP A 34 -4.54 -3.69 25.81
C ASP A 34 -3.56 -4.05 24.69
N THR A 35 -3.01 -5.27 24.71
CA THR A 35 -2.08 -5.77 23.70
C THR A 35 -2.63 -7.05 23.07
N LEU A 36 -2.77 -7.04 21.76
CA LEU A 36 -3.33 -8.14 21.00
C LEU A 36 -2.26 -9.11 20.50
N SER A 37 -2.57 -10.40 20.56
CA SER A 37 -1.88 -11.46 19.83
C SER A 37 -2.38 -11.53 18.38
N LEU A 38 -1.70 -12.31 17.54
CA LEU A 38 -2.18 -12.55 16.16
C LEU A 38 -3.52 -13.29 16.17
N ASP A 39 -3.76 -14.16 17.18
CA ASP A 39 -5.02 -14.86 17.36
C ASP A 39 -6.19 -13.90 17.69
N ASP A 40 -5.93 -12.87 18.48
CA ASP A 40 -6.90 -11.81 18.76
C ASP A 40 -7.17 -10.97 17.47
N PHE A 41 -6.16 -10.70 16.65
CA PHE A 41 -6.36 -10.05 15.35
C PHE A 41 -7.27 -10.88 14.44
N MET A 42 -7.03 -12.20 14.38
CA MET A 42 -7.89 -13.11 13.61
C MET A 42 -9.34 -13.08 14.11
N ALA A 43 -9.57 -12.93 15.40
CA ALA A 43 -10.93 -12.77 15.96
C ALA A 43 -11.58 -11.46 15.46
N LEU A 44 -10.84 -10.34 15.47
CA LEU A 44 -11.36 -9.05 15.02
C LEU A 44 -11.73 -9.03 13.53
N ILE A 45 -10.98 -9.71 12.66
CA ILE A 45 -11.27 -9.77 11.22
C ILE A 45 -12.16 -10.95 10.81
N SER A 46 -12.57 -11.79 11.75
CA SER A 46 -13.44 -12.93 11.50
C SER A 46 -14.87 -12.52 11.10
N PRO A 47 -15.68 -13.47 10.57
CA PRO A 47 -17.11 -13.21 10.38
C PRO A 47 -17.83 -12.83 11.67
N ALA A 48 -17.43 -13.39 12.82
CA ALA A 48 -17.98 -12.99 14.13
C ALA A 48 -17.61 -11.53 14.49
N GLY A 49 -16.39 -11.08 14.15
CA GLY A 49 -15.94 -9.71 14.38
C GLY A 49 -16.75 -8.65 13.63
N ALA A 50 -17.37 -9.00 12.50
CA ALA A 50 -18.21 -8.09 11.73
C ALA A 50 -19.44 -7.59 12.52
N LEU A 51 -19.87 -8.30 13.56
CA LEU A 51 -20.97 -7.89 14.43
C LEU A 51 -20.54 -6.83 15.47
N TYR A 52 -19.24 -6.68 15.69
CA TYR A 52 -18.64 -5.76 16.65
C TYR A 52 -18.01 -4.52 16.01
N LEU A 53 -18.35 -4.25 14.74
CA LEU A 53 -17.69 -3.20 13.93
C LEU A 53 -17.77 -1.81 14.60
N GLU A 54 -18.90 -1.48 15.22
CA GLU A 54 -19.08 -0.21 15.93
C GLU A 54 -18.10 -0.09 17.11
N ALA A 55 -18.03 -1.12 17.96
CA ALA A 55 -17.09 -1.15 19.09
C ALA A 55 -15.63 -1.07 18.63
N MET A 56 -15.30 -1.76 17.52
CA MET A 56 -13.99 -1.67 16.89
C MET A 56 -13.69 -0.24 16.39
N ALA A 57 -14.66 0.42 15.75
CA ALA A 57 -14.52 1.77 15.23
C ALA A 57 -14.27 2.79 16.36
N TYR A 58 -15.03 2.73 17.45
CA TYR A 58 -14.81 3.58 18.63
C TYR A 58 -13.40 3.38 19.21
N ARG A 59 -12.99 2.13 19.40
CA ARG A 59 -11.67 1.82 19.92
C ARG A 59 -10.55 2.27 18.99
N ALA A 60 -10.67 2.02 17.69
CA ALA A 60 -9.71 2.43 16.67
C ALA A 60 -9.55 3.96 16.64
N LYS A 61 -10.67 4.71 16.66
CA LYS A 61 -10.66 6.18 16.75
C LYS A 61 -9.92 6.68 17.99
N ALA A 62 -10.24 6.13 19.17
CA ALA A 62 -9.58 6.52 20.41
C ALA A 62 -8.06 6.26 20.36
N MET A 63 -7.65 5.09 19.87
CA MET A 63 -6.22 4.74 19.72
C MET A 63 -5.51 5.61 18.71
N THR A 64 -6.15 5.93 17.57
CA THR A 64 -5.58 6.81 16.55
C THR A 64 -5.35 8.20 17.12
N ARG A 65 -6.34 8.79 17.77
CA ARG A 65 -6.22 10.10 18.41
C ARG A 65 -5.17 10.14 19.52
N HIS A 66 -5.11 9.10 20.33
CA HIS A 66 -4.10 8.99 21.40
C HIS A 66 -2.67 8.95 20.83
N ARG A 67 -2.46 8.23 19.73
CA ARG A 67 -1.11 8.02 19.16
C ARG A 67 -0.67 9.08 18.16
N PHE A 68 -1.59 9.57 17.33
CA PHE A 68 -1.28 10.47 16.20
C PHE A 68 -1.93 11.85 16.35
N GLY A 69 -2.78 12.06 17.36
CA GLY A 69 -3.54 13.30 17.49
C GLY A 69 -4.56 13.45 16.35
N ASN A 70 -4.79 14.69 15.95
CA ASN A 70 -5.66 15.06 14.82
C ASN A 70 -4.82 15.39 13.56
N THR A 71 -3.76 14.61 13.31
CA THR A 71 -2.88 14.86 12.16
C THR A 71 -3.13 13.85 11.06
N MET A 72 -3.15 14.31 9.82
CA MET A 72 -3.25 13.50 8.61
C MET A 72 -2.10 13.83 7.66
N GLN A 73 -1.36 12.82 7.24
CA GLN A 73 -0.35 12.97 6.22
C GLN A 73 -1.01 12.91 4.84
N LEU A 74 -0.94 14.00 4.08
CA LEU A 74 -1.36 14.01 2.67
C LEU A 74 -0.14 13.87 1.76
N PHE A 75 -0.25 13.00 0.77
CA PHE A 75 0.78 12.82 -0.25
C PHE A 75 0.16 12.67 -1.64
N VAL A 76 0.99 12.85 -2.65
CA VAL A 76 0.60 12.67 -4.05
C VAL A 76 1.51 11.65 -4.74
N PRO A 77 0.96 10.68 -5.49
CA PRO A 77 1.76 9.78 -6.31
C PRO A 77 2.18 10.48 -7.62
N LEU A 78 3.47 10.53 -7.91
CA LEU A 78 4.01 10.91 -9.22
C LEU A 78 4.50 9.67 -9.95
N TYR A 79 3.79 9.26 -10.97
CA TYR A 79 4.19 8.17 -11.85
C TYR A 79 5.28 8.66 -12.80
N LEU A 80 6.47 8.09 -12.65
CA LEU A 80 7.64 8.42 -13.48
C LEU A 80 7.64 7.63 -14.79
N SER A 81 7.10 6.40 -14.76
CA SER A 81 7.11 5.51 -15.92
C SER A 81 6.01 4.46 -15.84
N ASN A 82 5.35 4.18 -16.99
CA ASN A 82 4.47 3.02 -17.16
C ASN A 82 5.16 1.86 -17.91
N LEU A 83 6.48 1.94 -18.11
CA LEU A 83 7.26 0.88 -18.72
C LEU A 83 7.44 -0.26 -17.71
N CYS A 84 6.97 -1.45 -18.06
CA CYS A 84 7.04 -2.63 -17.20
C CYS A 84 7.50 -3.85 -18.01
N ALA A 85 8.31 -4.71 -17.36
CA ALA A 85 8.80 -5.98 -17.92
C ALA A 85 8.11 -7.20 -17.30
N ASN A 86 7.04 -6.98 -16.53
CA ASN A 86 6.28 -8.05 -15.87
C ASN A 86 4.92 -8.27 -16.54
N GLU A 87 4.41 -9.49 -16.42
CA GLU A 87 3.06 -9.88 -16.82
C GLU A 87 2.23 -10.10 -15.55
N CYS A 88 1.43 -9.09 -15.19
CA CYS A 88 0.51 -9.15 -14.06
C CYS A 88 -0.92 -9.03 -14.57
N THR A 89 -1.74 -10.04 -14.30
CA THR A 89 -3.10 -10.16 -14.90
C THR A 89 -4.09 -9.08 -14.47
N TYR A 90 -3.74 -8.26 -13.49
CA TYR A 90 -4.59 -7.23 -12.88
C TYR A 90 -4.09 -5.79 -13.11
N CYS A 91 -3.00 -5.61 -13.82
CA CYS A 91 -2.33 -4.30 -13.89
C CYS A 91 -2.37 -3.72 -15.30
N GLY A 92 -2.80 -2.46 -15.44
CA GLY A 92 -2.81 -1.75 -16.71
C GLY A 92 -1.43 -1.57 -17.34
N PHE A 93 -0.35 -1.63 -16.54
CA PHE A 93 1.03 -1.55 -17.03
C PHE A 93 1.63 -2.90 -17.45
N THR A 94 0.86 -3.99 -17.37
CA THR A 94 1.36 -5.31 -17.78
C THR A 94 2.02 -5.27 -19.17
N MET A 95 3.08 -6.05 -19.35
CA MET A 95 3.94 -5.93 -20.53
C MET A 95 3.22 -6.23 -21.85
N SER A 96 2.22 -7.09 -21.84
CA SER A 96 1.42 -7.46 -23.02
C SER A 96 0.42 -6.40 -23.46
N ASN A 97 0.07 -5.44 -22.59
CA ASN A 97 -0.83 -4.35 -22.94
C ASN A 97 -0.21 -3.43 -24.01
N LYS A 98 -0.94 -3.25 -25.10
CA LYS A 98 -0.56 -2.37 -26.23
C LYS A 98 -0.89 -0.90 -25.90
N ILE A 99 -0.21 -0.35 -24.89
CA ILE A 99 -0.37 1.04 -24.46
C ILE A 99 0.82 1.89 -24.86
N LYS A 100 0.63 3.19 -24.97
CA LYS A 100 1.74 4.12 -25.16
C LYS A 100 2.62 4.12 -23.90
N ARG A 101 3.85 3.63 -24.04
CA ARG A 101 4.85 3.64 -22.97
C ARG A 101 5.53 4.99 -22.88
N LYS A 102 5.61 5.53 -21.67
CA LYS A 102 6.28 6.80 -21.37
C LYS A 102 7.14 6.64 -20.12
N THR A 103 8.34 7.19 -20.18
CA THR A 103 9.18 7.47 -19.01
C THR A 103 9.50 8.95 -19.05
N LEU A 104 9.29 9.63 -17.94
CA LEU A 104 9.57 11.07 -17.82
C LEU A 104 11.07 11.32 -17.85
N SER A 105 11.52 12.30 -18.63
CA SER A 105 12.85 12.85 -18.49
C SER A 105 12.99 13.62 -17.17
N ILE A 106 14.20 13.86 -16.71
CA ILE A 106 14.43 14.62 -15.47
C ILE A 106 13.82 16.04 -15.54
N SER A 107 13.86 16.67 -16.72
CA SER A 107 13.19 17.96 -16.91
C SER A 107 11.67 17.88 -16.79
N GLU A 108 11.05 16.82 -17.33
CA GLU A 108 9.61 16.60 -17.15
C GLU A 108 9.27 16.30 -15.68
N VAL A 109 10.09 15.49 -14.98
CA VAL A 109 9.91 15.25 -13.55
C VAL A 109 9.93 16.56 -12.76
N LEU A 110 10.87 17.44 -13.01
CA LEU A 110 10.96 18.74 -12.35
C LEU A 110 9.73 19.61 -12.63
N THR A 111 9.22 19.62 -13.86
CA THR A 111 8.00 20.33 -14.23
C THR A 111 6.77 19.78 -13.46
N GLU A 112 6.66 18.46 -13.37
CA GLU A 112 5.58 17.83 -12.58
C GLU A 112 5.70 18.13 -11.07
N ILE A 113 6.91 18.16 -10.52
CA ILE A 113 7.14 18.51 -9.10
C ILE A 113 6.73 19.96 -8.82
N GLU A 114 7.03 20.91 -9.69
CA GLU A 114 6.56 22.28 -9.48
C GLU A 114 5.03 22.36 -9.55
N ALA A 115 4.37 21.70 -10.49
CA ALA A 115 2.91 21.64 -10.54
C ALA A 115 2.30 20.98 -9.26
N ILE A 116 2.94 19.96 -8.73
CA ILE A 116 2.55 19.31 -7.47
C ILE A 116 2.69 20.28 -6.27
N LYS A 117 3.75 21.07 -6.23
CA LYS A 117 3.94 22.12 -5.20
C LYS A 117 2.88 23.20 -5.29
N ASP A 118 2.50 23.62 -6.50
CA ASP A 118 1.42 24.58 -6.72
C ASP A 118 0.07 24.08 -6.22
N LEU A 119 -0.14 22.74 -6.18
CA LEU A 119 -1.29 22.11 -5.53
C LEU A 119 -1.18 22.08 -3.99
N GLY A 120 -0.07 22.52 -3.41
CA GLY A 120 0.17 22.56 -1.97
C GLY A 120 0.83 21.32 -1.38
N PHE A 121 1.29 20.36 -2.19
CA PHE A 121 1.97 19.17 -1.69
C PHE A 121 3.48 19.40 -1.53
N SER A 122 4.00 18.85 -0.43
CA SER A 122 5.43 18.73 -0.18
C SER A 122 5.90 17.28 0.02
N GLN A 123 4.97 16.32 -0.04
CA GLN A 123 5.23 14.91 0.15
C GLN A 123 4.85 14.15 -1.12
N VAL A 124 5.81 13.46 -1.71
CA VAL A 124 5.65 12.83 -3.02
C VAL A 124 6.03 11.35 -2.95
N LEU A 125 5.17 10.51 -3.54
CA LEU A 125 5.43 9.10 -3.78
C LEU A 125 5.80 8.91 -5.25
N LEU A 126 7.06 8.62 -5.53
CA LEU A 126 7.52 8.29 -6.88
C LEU A 126 7.16 6.84 -7.23
N VAL A 127 6.45 6.65 -8.34
CA VAL A 127 5.95 5.33 -8.76
C VAL A 127 6.46 4.99 -10.15
N THR A 128 6.85 3.73 -10.38
CA THR A 128 7.21 3.23 -11.71
C THR A 128 6.60 1.86 -11.99
N GLY A 129 6.41 1.55 -13.27
CA GLY A 129 6.44 0.16 -13.70
C GLY A 129 7.82 -0.44 -13.45
N GLU A 130 7.91 -1.76 -13.33
CA GLU A 130 9.16 -2.46 -13.00
C GLU A 130 9.94 -2.81 -14.26
N HIS A 131 11.03 -2.08 -14.54
CA HIS A 131 11.90 -2.31 -15.70
C HIS A 131 13.35 -1.91 -15.40
N GLU A 132 14.13 -2.84 -14.86
CA GLU A 132 15.46 -2.59 -14.27
C GLU A 132 16.50 -1.92 -15.17
N THR A 133 16.45 -2.13 -16.50
CA THR A 133 17.45 -1.59 -17.41
C THR A 133 17.15 -0.17 -17.89
N LYS A 134 15.88 0.19 -18.06
CA LYS A 134 15.47 1.52 -18.56
C LYS A 134 14.96 2.44 -17.45
N VAL A 135 14.44 1.86 -16.38
CA VAL A 135 13.94 2.57 -15.19
C VAL A 135 14.59 1.91 -13.98
N GLY A 136 15.92 1.96 -13.94
CA GLY A 136 16.78 1.34 -12.94
C GLY A 136 17.50 2.37 -12.07
N MET A 137 18.59 1.93 -11.43
CA MET A 137 19.31 2.73 -10.44
C MET A 137 19.79 4.07 -10.96
N GLU A 138 20.41 4.12 -12.15
CA GLU A 138 20.88 5.37 -12.74
C GLU A 138 19.77 6.42 -12.85
N TYR A 139 18.60 5.99 -13.32
CA TYR A 139 17.43 6.87 -13.42
C TYR A 139 16.92 7.30 -12.03
N PHE A 140 16.91 6.38 -11.05
CA PHE A 140 16.49 6.71 -9.68
C PHE A 140 17.46 7.70 -9.02
N GLU A 141 18.76 7.49 -9.15
CA GLU A 141 19.78 8.39 -8.61
C GLU A 141 19.67 9.79 -9.18
N GLN A 142 19.54 9.92 -10.53
CA GLN A 142 19.32 11.20 -11.19
C GLN A 142 18.01 11.87 -10.72
N THR A 143 16.92 11.10 -10.62
CA THR A 143 15.62 11.61 -10.19
C THR A 143 15.68 12.10 -8.76
N LEU A 144 16.18 11.28 -7.82
CA LEU A 144 16.25 11.67 -6.40
C LEU A 144 17.13 12.91 -6.20
N SER A 145 18.30 12.94 -6.84
CA SER A 145 19.19 14.10 -6.78
C SER A 145 18.53 15.39 -7.28
N ALA A 146 17.69 15.29 -8.31
CA ALA A 146 16.99 16.45 -8.87
C ALA A 146 15.82 16.95 -8.01
N VAL A 147 15.11 16.05 -7.31
CA VAL A 147 13.86 16.39 -6.61
C VAL A 147 14.02 16.57 -5.11
N ARG A 148 15.08 16.03 -4.49
CA ARG A 148 15.21 15.95 -3.02
C ARG A 148 15.03 17.31 -2.32
N GLU A 149 15.66 18.35 -2.81
CA GLU A 149 15.58 19.69 -2.22
C GLU A 149 14.25 20.42 -2.44
N LYS A 150 13.42 19.87 -3.33
CA LYS A 150 12.12 20.50 -3.71
C LYS A 150 10.94 19.96 -2.90
N VAL A 151 11.10 18.83 -2.22
CA VAL A 151 10.05 18.15 -1.45
C VAL A 151 10.53 17.87 -0.03
N SER A 152 9.59 17.91 0.94
CA SER A 152 9.93 17.68 2.35
C SER A 152 10.00 16.19 2.70
N TYR A 153 9.28 15.32 1.99
CA TYR A 153 9.23 13.88 2.21
C TYR A 153 9.14 13.12 0.90
N LEU A 154 10.09 12.24 0.67
CA LEU A 154 10.26 11.52 -0.60
C LEU A 154 10.10 10.02 -0.39
N MET A 155 9.13 9.45 -1.07
CA MET A 155 8.79 8.04 -1.02
C MET A 155 8.95 7.38 -2.39
N MET A 156 9.22 6.07 -2.43
CA MET A 156 9.28 5.30 -3.67
C MET A 156 8.46 4.02 -3.59
N GLU A 157 7.71 3.74 -4.66
CA GLU A 157 7.03 2.47 -4.94
C GLU A 157 7.50 1.97 -6.31
N VAL A 158 8.56 1.16 -6.30
CA VAL A 158 9.26 0.66 -7.48
C VAL A 158 9.56 -0.83 -7.33
N GLN A 159 10.24 -1.44 -8.31
CA GLN A 159 10.71 -2.81 -8.18
C GLN A 159 11.53 -3.03 -6.91
N PRO A 160 11.44 -4.22 -6.27
CA PRO A 160 12.33 -4.55 -5.17
C PRO A 160 13.80 -4.47 -5.58
N LEU A 161 14.61 -3.78 -4.78
CA LEU A 161 16.02 -3.52 -5.04
C LEU A 161 16.91 -4.38 -4.12
N LYS A 162 18.21 -4.40 -4.38
CA LYS A 162 19.23 -4.94 -3.49
C LYS A 162 19.43 -4.01 -2.30
N ARG A 163 19.99 -4.52 -1.21
CA ARG A 163 20.27 -3.75 0.01
C ARG A 163 21.15 -2.53 -0.29
N GLU A 164 22.25 -2.73 -1.00
CA GLU A 164 23.24 -1.68 -1.33
C GLU A 164 22.59 -0.56 -2.18
N GLN A 165 21.64 -0.93 -3.03
CA GLN A 165 20.88 0.04 -3.84
C GLN A 165 19.95 0.90 -2.96
N TYR A 166 19.27 0.30 -1.98
CA TYR A 166 18.49 1.07 -0.99
C TYR A 166 19.37 1.98 -0.13
N GLU A 167 20.57 1.52 0.26
CA GLU A 167 21.56 2.34 0.98
C GLU A 167 21.97 3.57 0.16
N THR A 168 22.27 3.39 -1.13
CA THR A 168 22.55 4.49 -2.06
C THR A 168 21.39 5.49 -2.12
N LEU A 169 20.15 5.02 -2.33
CA LEU A 169 18.97 5.89 -2.43
C LEU A 169 18.69 6.62 -1.09
N LYS A 170 18.95 5.97 0.05
CA LYS A 170 18.87 6.61 1.36
C LYS A 170 19.85 7.78 1.48
N HIS A 171 21.09 7.60 1.05
CA HIS A 171 22.09 8.68 1.05
C HIS A 171 21.68 9.86 0.14
N LEU A 172 20.90 9.59 -0.90
CA LEU A 172 20.29 10.63 -1.75
C LEU A 172 19.00 11.22 -1.16
N GLY A 173 18.65 10.85 0.08
CA GLY A 173 17.55 11.44 0.82
C GLY A 173 16.19 10.76 0.64
N LEU A 174 16.16 9.47 0.26
CA LEU A 174 14.94 8.68 0.25
C LEU A 174 14.47 8.39 1.68
N ASP A 175 13.24 8.80 2.01
CA ASP A 175 12.65 8.66 3.34
C ASP A 175 11.88 7.34 3.50
N ALA A 176 11.18 6.89 2.46
CA ALA A 176 10.32 5.71 2.54
C ALA A 176 10.35 4.85 1.29
N VAL A 177 10.21 3.54 1.48
CA VAL A 177 10.06 2.56 0.39
C VAL A 177 8.80 1.72 0.64
N LEU A 178 7.95 1.61 -0.38
CA LEU A 178 6.74 0.80 -0.36
C LEU A 178 6.91 -0.39 -1.32
N VAL A 179 6.75 -1.60 -0.79
CA VAL A 179 6.74 -2.83 -1.59
C VAL A 179 5.59 -3.70 -1.12
N TYR A 180 4.51 -3.73 -1.89
CA TYR A 180 3.36 -4.56 -1.57
C TYR A 180 3.63 -6.00 -2.00
N GLN A 181 3.29 -6.95 -1.12
CA GLN A 181 3.44 -8.39 -1.40
C GLN A 181 2.41 -8.89 -2.40
N GLU A 182 1.33 -8.16 -2.59
CA GLU A 182 0.16 -8.45 -3.39
C GLU A 182 -0.71 -9.56 -2.78
N THR A 183 -0.21 -10.76 -2.59
CA THR A 183 -0.81 -11.85 -1.78
C THR A 183 0.29 -12.67 -1.11
N TYR A 184 0.02 -13.21 0.05
CA TYR A 184 0.95 -14.07 0.79
C TYR A 184 0.83 -15.55 0.44
N SER A 185 -0.12 -15.92 -0.42
CA SER A 185 -0.24 -17.28 -0.96
C SER A 185 0.70 -17.47 -2.17
N PRO A 186 1.76 -18.30 -2.08
CA PRO A 186 2.65 -18.53 -3.23
C PRO A 186 1.91 -19.06 -4.46
N GLN A 187 0.87 -19.89 -4.24
CA GLN A 187 0.06 -20.44 -5.32
C GLN A 187 -0.76 -19.35 -6.03
N HIS A 188 -1.47 -18.52 -5.27
CA HIS A 188 -2.22 -17.39 -5.85
C HIS A 188 -1.28 -16.40 -6.51
N TYR A 189 -0.15 -16.10 -5.89
CA TYR A 189 0.86 -15.19 -6.43
C TYR A 189 1.34 -15.61 -7.82
N ALA A 190 1.67 -16.91 -8.00
CA ALA A 190 2.11 -17.46 -9.28
C ALA A 190 1.03 -17.36 -10.37
N ASN A 191 -0.25 -17.48 -10.02
CA ASN A 191 -1.36 -17.36 -10.97
C ASN A 191 -1.52 -15.94 -11.54
N TYR A 192 -1.13 -14.93 -10.78
CA TYR A 192 -1.29 -13.53 -11.17
C TYR A 192 -0.02 -12.92 -11.77
N HIS A 193 1.16 -13.45 -11.43
CA HIS A 193 2.46 -12.94 -11.90
C HIS A 193 3.11 -13.98 -12.81
N THR A 194 2.70 -13.99 -14.07
CA THR A 194 2.98 -15.09 -15.00
C THR A 194 4.29 -14.95 -15.76
N ARG A 195 4.92 -13.76 -15.75
CA ARG A 195 6.17 -13.47 -16.47
C ARG A 195 6.92 -12.29 -15.86
N GLY A 196 8.24 -12.30 -15.99
CA GLY A 196 9.13 -11.24 -15.54
C GLY A 196 9.64 -11.46 -14.11
N LYS A 197 10.42 -10.54 -13.59
CA LYS A 197 11.06 -10.68 -12.25
C LYS A 197 10.07 -10.67 -11.10
N LYS A 198 8.91 -10.06 -11.27
CA LYS A 198 7.85 -10.10 -10.26
C LYS A 198 7.31 -11.50 -9.98
N GLN A 199 7.61 -12.50 -10.83
CA GLN A 199 7.33 -13.92 -10.52
C GLN A 199 8.07 -14.42 -9.28
N ASP A 200 9.21 -13.82 -8.92
CA ASP A 200 9.99 -14.26 -7.76
C ASP A 200 9.32 -13.77 -6.47
N PHE A 201 8.47 -14.67 -5.95
CA PHE A 201 7.72 -14.44 -4.71
C PHE A 201 8.64 -14.15 -3.52
N LEU A 202 9.72 -14.94 -3.36
CA LEU A 202 10.63 -14.80 -2.21
C LEU A 202 11.45 -13.51 -2.31
N TRP A 203 11.95 -13.18 -3.50
CA TRP A 203 12.65 -11.91 -3.71
C TRP A 203 11.79 -10.71 -3.30
N ARG A 204 10.50 -10.74 -3.61
CA ARG A 204 9.57 -9.68 -3.21
C ARG A 204 9.30 -9.69 -1.72
N LEU A 205 9.03 -10.87 -1.13
CA LEU A 205 8.76 -11.00 0.30
C LEU A 205 9.95 -10.55 1.17
N GLU A 206 11.18 -10.84 0.74
CA GLU A 206 12.41 -10.41 1.41
C GLU A 206 12.74 -8.92 1.24
N ALA A 207 11.97 -8.17 0.45
CA ALA A 207 12.24 -6.75 0.23
C ALA A 207 12.24 -5.96 1.56
N SER A 208 11.32 -6.24 2.47
CA SER A 208 11.25 -5.59 3.79
C SER A 208 12.52 -5.79 4.62
N ASP A 209 13.12 -6.99 4.56
CA ASP A 209 14.40 -7.27 5.21
C ASP A 209 15.56 -6.46 4.59
N ARG A 210 15.58 -6.30 3.27
CA ARG A 210 16.61 -5.50 2.57
C ARG A 210 16.46 -4.01 2.86
N ILE A 211 15.22 -3.50 2.84
CA ILE A 211 14.89 -2.10 3.15
C ILE A 211 15.24 -1.77 4.60
N GLY A 212 14.85 -2.62 5.55
CA GLY A 212 15.13 -2.42 6.97
C GLY A 212 16.64 -2.44 7.27
N LYS A 213 17.41 -3.36 6.64
CA LYS A 213 18.87 -3.41 6.75
C LYS A 213 19.57 -2.20 6.13
N ALA A 214 19.01 -1.62 5.09
CA ALA A 214 19.51 -0.37 4.53
C ALA A 214 19.20 0.84 5.41
N GLY A 215 18.38 0.66 6.45
CA GLY A 215 18.04 1.70 7.41
C GLY A 215 17.08 2.75 6.88
N ILE A 216 16.21 2.42 5.92
CA ILE A 216 15.15 3.31 5.42
C ILE A 216 14.18 3.63 6.57
N ASP A 217 13.75 4.88 6.68
CA ASP A 217 13.00 5.37 7.85
C ASP A 217 11.54 4.88 7.88
N LYS A 218 10.93 4.57 6.71
CA LYS A 218 9.59 4.00 6.64
C LYS A 218 9.53 2.86 5.63
N ILE A 219 8.95 1.74 6.06
CA ILE A 219 8.70 0.57 5.24
C ILE A 219 7.19 0.43 5.02
N GLY A 220 6.75 0.57 3.78
CA GLY A 220 5.36 0.36 3.40
C GLY A 220 5.11 -1.07 2.92
N ILE A 221 4.08 -1.69 3.46
CA ILE A 221 3.63 -3.05 3.10
C ILE A 221 2.13 -3.07 2.83
N GLY A 222 1.65 -4.14 2.22
CA GLY A 222 0.24 -4.38 1.96
C GLY A 222 0.00 -5.59 1.08
N ALA A 223 -1.26 -5.98 0.98
CA ALA A 223 -1.76 -6.96 0.02
C ALA A 223 -2.79 -6.30 -0.89
N LEU A 224 -2.86 -6.72 -2.16
CA LEU A 224 -3.91 -6.31 -3.09
C LEU A 224 -5.15 -7.15 -2.80
N LEU A 225 -6.09 -6.55 -2.09
CA LEU A 225 -7.31 -7.22 -1.64
C LEU A 225 -8.19 -7.62 -2.84
N GLY A 226 -8.41 -8.92 -2.98
CA GLY A 226 -9.16 -9.52 -4.09
C GLY A 226 -8.35 -10.52 -4.91
N LEU A 227 -7.03 -10.66 -4.68
CA LEU A 227 -6.22 -11.71 -5.33
C LEU A 227 -6.33 -13.07 -4.63
N GLY A 228 -6.67 -13.08 -3.34
CA GLY A 228 -6.84 -14.25 -2.52
C GLY A 228 -7.92 -14.06 -1.46
N ASP A 229 -7.89 -14.89 -0.42
CA ASP A 229 -8.68 -14.65 0.79
C ASP A 229 -8.14 -13.43 1.52
N TRP A 230 -8.90 -12.34 1.50
CA TRP A 230 -8.47 -11.07 2.05
C TRP A 230 -8.24 -11.12 3.58
N ARG A 231 -8.95 -12.00 4.30
CA ARG A 231 -8.75 -12.18 5.75
C ARG A 231 -7.41 -12.84 6.04
N VAL A 232 -7.04 -13.85 5.24
CA VAL A 232 -5.74 -14.52 5.32
C VAL A 232 -4.62 -13.56 4.95
N ASP A 233 -4.72 -12.88 3.81
CA ASP A 233 -3.71 -11.89 3.37
C ASP A 233 -3.54 -10.75 4.38
N SER A 234 -4.64 -10.31 5.01
CA SER A 234 -4.61 -9.28 6.05
C SER A 234 -3.96 -9.76 7.34
N THR A 235 -4.21 -11.02 7.75
CA THR A 235 -3.53 -11.63 8.90
C THR A 235 -2.03 -11.71 8.67
N MET A 236 -1.62 -12.11 7.47
CA MET A 236 -0.22 -12.15 7.09
C MET A 236 0.41 -10.76 7.01
N THR A 237 -0.33 -9.75 6.54
CA THR A 237 0.12 -8.35 6.54
C THR A 237 0.31 -7.83 7.96
N ALA A 238 -0.59 -8.16 8.88
CA ALA A 238 -0.49 -7.78 10.29
C ALA A 238 0.75 -8.41 10.97
N LEU A 239 0.97 -9.71 10.72
CA LEU A 239 2.17 -10.42 11.18
C LEU A 239 3.43 -9.82 10.57
N HIS A 240 3.44 -9.54 9.26
CA HIS A 240 4.56 -8.93 8.55
C HIS A 240 4.96 -7.59 9.18
N GLY A 241 4.00 -6.71 9.39
CA GLY A 241 4.23 -5.41 10.05
C GLY A 241 4.82 -5.55 11.45
N LYS A 242 4.32 -6.49 12.25
CA LYS A 242 4.85 -6.77 13.60
C LYS A 242 6.28 -7.30 13.56
N LEU A 243 6.58 -8.19 12.62
CA LEU A 243 7.94 -8.74 12.45
C LEU A 243 8.93 -7.66 11.98
N ILE A 244 8.51 -6.75 11.09
CA ILE A 244 9.35 -5.60 10.69
C ILE A 244 9.67 -4.75 11.92
N GLN A 245 8.69 -4.36 12.72
CA GLN A 245 8.91 -3.54 13.92
C GLN A 245 9.84 -4.22 14.93
N GLN A 246 9.76 -5.54 15.08
CA GLN A 246 10.63 -6.29 15.98
C GLN A 246 12.08 -6.39 15.49
N ASN A 247 12.28 -6.49 14.17
CA ASN A 247 13.62 -6.68 13.60
C ASN A 247 14.30 -5.36 13.19
N TYR A 248 13.49 -4.32 12.88
CA TYR A 248 13.93 -3.02 12.35
C TYR A 248 13.22 -1.89 13.09
N TRP A 249 13.40 -1.82 14.42
CA TRP A 249 12.74 -0.85 15.30
C TRP A 249 12.96 0.61 14.93
N GLN A 250 14.03 0.92 14.20
CA GLN A 250 14.35 2.25 13.68
C GLN A 250 13.46 2.65 12.51
N SER A 251 12.80 1.68 11.85
CA SER A 251 11.93 1.94 10.70
C SER A 251 10.46 1.95 11.13
N ARG A 252 9.73 2.98 10.74
CA ARG A 252 8.27 3.01 10.88
C ARG A 252 7.63 2.05 9.89
N VAL A 253 6.52 1.45 10.27
CA VAL A 253 5.71 0.59 9.38
C VAL A 253 4.49 1.35 8.90
N SER A 254 4.26 1.34 7.59
CA SER A 254 3.04 1.81 6.96
C SER A 254 2.30 0.64 6.30
N ILE A 255 1.00 0.53 6.53
CA ILE A 255 0.15 -0.52 5.96
C ILE A 255 -0.89 0.12 5.03
N ALA A 256 -0.93 -0.34 3.78
CA ALA A 256 -1.93 0.08 2.80
C ALA A 256 -2.94 -1.03 2.51
N PHE A 257 -4.14 -0.63 2.12
CA PHE A 257 -5.28 -1.51 1.90
C PHE A 257 -5.84 -1.37 0.47
N PRO A 258 -5.03 -1.58 -0.58
CA PRO A 258 -5.52 -1.46 -1.95
C PRO A 258 -6.52 -2.57 -2.27
N ARG A 259 -7.73 -2.20 -2.67
CA ARG A 259 -8.68 -3.16 -3.28
C ARG A 259 -8.42 -3.26 -4.78
N LEU A 260 -8.60 -4.44 -5.33
CA LEU A 260 -8.53 -4.67 -6.77
C LEU A 260 -9.52 -3.77 -7.51
N ARG A 261 -9.06 -3.10 -8.55
CA ARG A 261 -9.87 -2.21 -9.40
C ARG A 261 -9.73 -2.63 -10.86
N SER A 262 -10.73 -2.26 -11.65
CA SER A 262 -10.64 -2.39 -13.10
C SER A 262 -9.47 -1.60 -13.67
N CYS A 263 -8.94 -2.09 -14.77
CA CYS A 263 -7.96 -1.37 -15.59
C CYS A 263 -8.29 -1.55 -17.06
N GLU A 264 -8.17 -0.49 -17.84
CA GLU A 264 -8.37 -0.56 -19.27
C GLU A 264 -7.30 -1.40 -19.97
N GLY A 265 -7.67 -2.05 -21.07
CA GLY A 265 -6.73 -2.79 -21.93
C GLY A 265 -6.38 -4.20 -21.48
N ASN A 266 -6.86 -4.67 -20.35
CA ASN A 266 -6.64 -6.04 -19.89
C ASN A 266 -7.95 -6.85 -19.91
N SER A 267 -8.16 -7.67 -20.95
CA SER A 267 -9.30 -8.58 -21.05
C SER A 267 -9.35 -9.66 -19.96
N THR A 268 -8.22 -9.91 -19.29
CA THR A 268 -8.12 -10.85 -18.17
C THR A 268 -8.43 -10.19 -16.81
N GLY A 269 -8.33 -8.86 -16.68
CA GLY A 269 -8.73 -8.12 -15.47
C GLY A 269 -10.22 -8.32 -15.13
N GLY A 270 -11.08 -8.39 -16.13
CA GLY A 270 -12.50 -8.73 -15.96
C GLY A 270 -12.73 -10.10 -15.34
N ASN A 271 -11.95 -11.11 -15.70
CA ASN A 271 -12.05 -12.47 -15.16
C ASN A 271 -11.47 -12.59 -13.75
N ALA A 272 -10.45 -11.79 -13.40
CA ALA A 272 -9.91 -11.75 -12.03
C ALA A 272 -10.92 -11.14 -11.05
N LEU A 273 -11.68 -10.12 -11.47
CA LEU A 273 -12.75 -9.52 -10.67
C LEU A 273 -13.93 -10.45 -10.43
N THR A 274 -14.26 -11.34 -11.39
CA THR A 274 -15.40 -12.25 -11.27
C THR A 274 -15.15 -13.46 -10.36
N ASN A 275 -13.88 -13.82 -10.14
CA ASN A 275 -13.50 -14.99 -9.34
C ASN A 275 -12.95 -14.67 -7.94
N SER A 276 -12.78 -13.39 -7.60
CA SER A 276 -12.20 -12.99 -6.32
C SER A 276 -13.31 -12.59 -5.34
N LYS A 277 -13.18 -13.00 -4.08
CA LYS A 277 -13.96 -12.44 -2.97
C LYS A 277 -13.39 -11.06 -2.62
N LEU A 278 -13.76 -10.06 -3.43
CA LEU A 278 -13.37 -8.69 -3.17
C LEU A 278 -14.07 -8.20 -1.89
N PRO A 279 -13.36 -7.69 -0.87
CA PRO A 279 -14.00 -7.14 0.32
C PRO A 279 -14.84 -5.92 -0.05
N ASN A 280 -16.03 -5.83 0.52
CA ASN A 280 -16.88 -4.65 0.41
C ASN A 280 -16.37 -3.52 1.35
N GLU A 281 -17.05 -2.37 1.37
CA GLU A 281 -16.65 -1.23 2.22
C GLU A 281 -16.74 -1.57 3.72
N ARG A 282 -17.73 -2.36 4.15
CA ARG A 282 -17.88 -2.80 5.54
C ARG A 282 -16.73 -3.74 5.95
N ASP A 283 -16.32 -4.65 5.07
CA ASP A 283 -15.17 -5.53 5.29
C ASP A 283 -13.87 -4.71 5.38
N LEU A 284 -13.71 -3.71 4.51
CA LEU A 284 -12.54 -2.83 4.52
C LEU A 284 -12.49 -1.97 5.79
N LEU A 285 -13.62 -1.47 6.26
CA LEU A 285 -13.70 -0.76 7.52
C LEU A 285 -13.33 -1.65 8.71
N GLN A 286 -13.85 -2.90 8.75
CA GLN A 286 -13.48 -3.89 9.76
C GLN A 286 -11.97 -4.12 9.78
N LEU A 287 -11.38 -4.29 8.61
CA LEU A 287 -9.96 -4.51 8.43
C LEU A 287 -9.10 -3.34 8.94
N ILE A 288 -9.44 -2.10 8.57
CA ILE A 288 -8.74 -0.88 9.00
C ILE A 288 -8.80 -0.76 10.53
N CYS A 289 -9.98 -0.93 11.12
CA CYS A 289 -10.15 -0.88 12.57
C CYS A 289 -9.34 -1.98 13.28
N ALA A 290 -9.37 -3.22 12.76
CA ALA A 290 -8.60 -4.33 13.32
C ALA A 290 -7.09 -4.07 13.29
N HIS A 291 -6.56 -3.58 12.17
CA HIS A 291 -5.14 -3.22 12.08
C HIS A 291 -4.75 -2.11 13.06
N ARG A 292 -5.59 -1.09 13.24
CA ARG A 292 -5.34 -0.02 14.22
C ARG A 292 -5.30 -0.57 15.63
N ILE A 293 -6.25 -1.44 16.00
CA ILE A 293 -6.33 -2.02 17.32
C ILE A 293 -5.16 -2.97 17.59
N PHE A 294 -4.76 -3.77 16.60
CA PHE A 294 -3.66 -4.72 16.71
C PHE A 294 -2.29 -4.04 16.74
N ASN A 295 -2.09 -3.01 15.93
CA ASN A 295 -0.82 -2.30 15.81
C ASN A 295 -1.02 -0.78 15.91
N PRO A 296 -1.12 -0.24 17.14
CA PRO A 296 -1.33 1.20 17.35
C PRO A 296 -0.23 2.09 16.79
N GLN A 297 0.98 1.55 16.59
CA GLN A 297 2.14 2.29 16.12
C GLN A 297 2.23 2.39 14.59
N ALA A 298 1.55 1.50 13.85
CA ALA A 298 1.60 1.50 12.41
C ALA A 298 0.89 2.72 11.81
N GLU A 299 1.47 3.29 10.77
CA GLU A 299 0.75 4.22 9.90
C GLU A 299 -0.21 3.40 9.02
N LEU A 300 -1.46 3.87 8.87
CA LEU A 300 -2.44 3.24 8.00
C LEU A 300 -2.74 4.19 6.85
N SER A 301 -2.58 3.70 5.62
CA SER A 301 -2.68 4.51 4.40
C SER A 301 -3.87 4.13 3.54
N LEU A 302 -4.59 5.12 3.03
CA LEU A 302 -5.73 4.93 2.14
C LEU A 302 -5.57 5.78 0.87
N SER A 303 -5.78 5.16 -0.28
CA SER A 303 -5.62 5.82 -1.58
C SER A 303 -6.95 6.30 -2.17
N THR A 304 -6.87 7.04 -3.28
CA THR A 304 -8.01 7.49 -4.10
C THR A 304 -8.73 6.36 -4.83
N ARG A 305 -8.33 5.09 -4.64
CA ARG A 305 -9.08 3.93 -5.12
C ARG A 305 -10.48 3.85 -4.50
N GLU A 306 -10.65 4.38 -3.29
CA GLU A 306 -11.90 4.35 -2.55
C GLU A 306 -12.73 5.61 -2.81
N SER A 307 -14.06 5.47 -2.70
CA SER A 307 -14.99 6.58 -2.88
C SER A 307 -14.77 7.70 -1.86
N ALA A 308 -15.09 8.94 -2.25
CA ALA A 308 -15.00 10.10 -1.37
C ALA A 308 -15.80 9.87 -0.06
N VAL A 309 -17.02 9.35 -0.16
CA VAL A 309 -17.89 9.08 0.99
C VAL A 309 -17.27 8.07 1.95
N PHE A 310 -16.72 6.97 1.43
CA PHE A 310 -16.05 5.98 2.26
C PHE A 310 -14.79 6.56 2.93
N ARG A 311 -13.98 7.31 2.17
CA ARG A 311 -12.74 7.93 2.69
C ARG A 311 -13.04 8.89 3.83
N ASP A 312 -14.05 9.74 3.69
CA ASP A 312 -14.45 10.70 4.73
C ASP A 312 -14.95 9.97 5.98
N GLY A 313 -15.77 8.94 5.83
CA GLY A 313 -16.27 8.16 6.97
C GLY A 313 -15.23 7.34 7.73
N VAL A 314 -14.18 6.84 7.04
CA VAL A 314 -13.14 6.01 7.67
C VAL A 314 -11.94 6.80 8.20
N MET A 315 -11.72 7.98 7.67
CA MET A 315 -10.60 8.84 7.99
C MET A 315 -10.41 9.06 9.50
N PRO A 316 -11.44 9.44 10.28
CA PRO A 316 -11.28 9.71 11.70
C PRO A 316 -11.11 8.45 12.54
N LEU A 317 -11.32 7.26 11.96
CA LEU A 317 -11.34 6.00 12.70
C LEU A 317 -9.96 5.35 12.85
N GLY A 318 -9.14 5.38 11.79
CA GLY A 318 -7.88 4.66 11.86
C GLY A 318 -6.80 5.14 10.89
N ILE A 319 -7.15 5.91 9.88
CA ILE A 319 -6.24 6.33 8.82
C ILE A 319 -5.34 7.47 9.30
N THR A 320 -4.08 7.44 8.90
CA THR A 320 -3.06 8.45 9.25
C THR A 320 -2.37 9.05 8.03
N SER A 321 -2.57 8.44 6.86
CA SER A 321 -1.98 8.88 5.60
C SER A 321 -2.97 8.67 4.46
N MET A 322 -3.12 9.67 3.58
CA MET A 322 -4.01 9.59 2.42
C MET A 322 -3.36 10.19 1.18
N SER A 323 -3.56 9.55 0.02
CA SER A 323 -3.27 10.22 -1.25
C SER A 323 -4.43 11.13 -1.66
N ALA A 324 -4.14 12.23 -2.35
CA ALA A 324 -5.14 13.11 -2.92
C ALA A 324 -4.70 13.59 -4.32
N ALA A 325 -5.65 14.00 -5.16
CA ALA A 325 -5.43 14.45 -6.53
C ALA A 325 -4.60 13.47 -7.38
N SER A 326 -4.74 12.16 -7.14
CA SER A 326 -3.87 11.14 -7.75
C SER A 326 -4.03 11.08 -9.26
N GLN A 327 -2.88 11.01 -9.97
CA GLN A 327 -2.79 10.65 -11.37
C GLN A 327 -2.10 9.29 -11.45
N THR A 328 -2.71 8.28 -12.09
CA THR A 328 -2.18 6.91 -12.14
C THR A 328 -1.46 6.59 -13.46
N GLN A 329 -0.93 7.63 -14.11
CA GLN A 329 -0.22 7.61 -15.39
C GLN A 329 1.04 8.49 -15.31
N PRO A 330 2.06 8.29 -16.17
CA PRO A 330 3.27 9.11 -16.14
C PRO A 330 2.99 10.59 -16.37
N GLY A 331 3.33 11.43 -15.39
CA GLY A 331 3.01 12.86 -15.36
C GLY A 331 1.53 13.10 -15.07
N GLY A 332 0.99 14.16 -15.63
CA GLY A 332 -0.45 14.49 -15.56
C GLY A 332 -0.82 15.64 -14.62
N TYR A 333 0.13 16.20 -13.88
CA TYR A 333 -0.08 17.36 -13.00
C TYR A 333 0.18 18.67 -13.75
N SER A 334 1.22 18.74 -14.55
CA SER A 334 1.56 19.94 -15.35
C SER A 334 0.72 20.05 -16.62
N ALA A 335 0.32 18.93 -17.21
CA ALA A 335 -0.52 18.88 -18.40
C ALA A 335 -1.31 17.55 -18.46
N PRO A 336 -2.53 17.53 -19.03
CA PRO A 336 -3.29 16.29 -19.19
C PRO A 336 -2.48 15.22 -19.93
N SER A 337 -2.35 14.04 -19.34
CA SER A 337 -1.66 12.92 -19.97
C SER A 337 -2.63 12.10 -20.80
N LYS A 338 -2.17 11.62 -21.98
CA LYS A 338 -2.91 10.66 -22.82
C LYS A 338 -2.44 9.22 -22.60
N ALA A 339 -1.59 8.98 -21.58
CA ALA A 339 -1.14 7.64 -21.24
C ALA A 339 -2.26 6.88 -20.53
N LEU A 340 -2.27 5.56 -20.65
CA LEU A 340 -3.23 4.72 -19.97
C LEU A 340 -2.96 4.71 -18.47
N ASN A 341 -4.02 4.78 -17.67
CA ASN A 341 -3.96 4.64 -16.23
C ASN A 341 -3.55 3.23 -15.80
N GLN A 342 -2.86 3.10 -14.68
CA GLN A 342 -2.54 1.81 -14.08
C GLN A 342 -3.81 1.08 -13.60
N PHE A 343 -4.75 1.83 -13.04
CA PHE A 343 -6.06 1.39 -12.55
C PHE A 343 -6.99 2.59 -12.39
N ASP A 344 -8.29 2.33 -12.25
CA ASP A 344 -9.30 3.36 -12.04
C ASP A 344 -9.30 3.86 -10.59
N ILE A 345 -9.55 5.16 -10.42
CA ILE A 345 -9.71 5.81 -9.11
C ILE A 345 -11.15 6.32 -8.96
N ASP A 346 -11.68 6.26 -7.74
CA ASP A 346 -13.05 6.69 -7.44
C ASP A 346 -13.10 8.13 -6.89
N ASP A 347 -12.12 8.52 -6.06
CA ASP A 347 -12.09 9.87 -5.50
C ASP A 347 -11.26 10.81 -6.38
N ASN A 348 -11.95 11.60 -7.18
CA ASN A 348 -11.39 12.58 -8.11
C ASN A 348 -11.49 14.03 -7.57
N ARG A 349 -11.77 14.22 -6.27
CA ARG A 349 -11.87 15.54 -5.66
C ARG A 349 -10.56 16.32 -5.75
N SER A 350 -10.69 17.65 -5.76
CA SER A 350 -9.55 18.54 -5.64
C SER A 350 -8.88 18.40 -4.27
N VAL A 351 -7.65 18.89 -4.15
CA VAL A 351 -6.93 18.93 -2.86
C VAL A 351 -7.71 19.76 -1.84
N SER A 352 -8.26 20.89 -2.25
CA SER A 352 -9.05 21.77 -1.39
C SER A 352 -10.29 21.08 -0.81
N ASP A 353 -10.98 20.25 -1.61
CA ASP A 353 -12.15 19.51 -1.14
C ASP A 353 -11.76 18.46 -0.11
N VAL A 354 -10.66 17.74 -0.35
CA VAL A 354 -10.13 16.74 0.60
C VAL A 354 -9.68 17.40 1.89
N VAL A 355 -8.97 18.54 1.81
CA VAL A 355 -8.53 19.30 3.00
C VAL A 355 -9.73 19.87 3.76
N SER A 356 -10.75 20.37 3.06
CA SER A 356 -11.98 20.86 3.69
C SER A 356 -12.70 19.76 4.47
N ALA A 357 -12.81 18.55 3.89
CA ALA A 357 -13.38 17.40 4.59
C ALA A 357 -12.58 17.03 5.85
N LEU A 358 -11.24 17.08 5.79
CA LEU A 358 -10.35 16.83 6.93
C LEU A 358 -10.50 17.83 8.08
N LEU A 359 -10.88 19.06 7.79
CA LEU A 359 -11.03 20.11 8.80
C LEU A 359 -12.41 20.15 9.47
N MET A 360 -13.38 19.41 8.92
CA MET A 360 -14.75 19.31 9.46
C MET A 360 -14.91 18.21 10.53
N ASP A 361 -13.97 17.24 10.63
CA ASP A 361 -13.93 16.12 11.57
C ASP A 361 -12.96 16.36 12.74
#